data_91dabaa610015b89c269089d4d3cc981
#
_entry.id   91dabaa610015b89c269089d4d3cc981
#
_cell.length_a   1.000
_cell.length_b   1.000
_cell.length_c   1.000
_cell.angle_alpha   90.00
_cell.angle_beta   90.00
_cell.angle_gamma   90.00
#
_symmetry.space_group_name_H-M   'P 1'
#
loop_
_entity.id
_entity.type
_entity.pdbx_description
1 polymer ?
#
loop_
_entity_poly.entity_id
_entity_poly.type
_entity_poly.pdbx_seq_one_letter_code
_entity_poly.pdbx_strand_id
1 'polypeptide(L)'
;MDMFSPYYDIARKFFPNAKIVLDRFHIVQHLSRAMNSVRIKIMNQFDRRSHEYKALKRYWKLIQQDNYTLSSKRFYHPTFEAHLTNKEILEKLLSYSQDLRDHYELYQLLLFHFQEKHADYFFELITESISSVNPIFQTIFRTF
;
A
#
# COMPACT_ATOMS: atom_id res chain seq x y z
N MET A 1 17.91 -6.68 8.97
CA MET A 1 17.49 -7.45 10.15
C MET A 1 16.05 -7.85 9.99
N ASP A 2 15.75 -9.09 10.22
CA ASP A 2 14.38 -9.55 10.27
C ASP A 2 13.72 -9.04 11.55
N MET A 3 12.78 -8.13 11.43
CA MET A 3 12.07 -7.55 12.56
C MET A 3 11.17 -8.55 13.28
N PHE A 4 10.83 -9.64 12.60
CA PHE A 4 9.86 -10.59 13.11
C PHE A 4 10.50 -11.79 13.80
N SER A 5 11.67 -12.24 13.34
CA SER A 5 12.21 -13.53 13.75
C SER A 5 12.47 -13.64 15.26
N PRO A 6 13.44 -12.97 15.87
CA PRO A 6 13.67 -13.16 17.31
C PRO A 6 12.62 -12.48 18.19
N TYR A 7 12.20 -11.28 17.80
CA TYR A 7 11.25 -10.50 18.60
C TYR A 7 9.85 -11.10 18.55
N TYR A 8 9.45 -11.58 17.40
CA TYR A 8 8.16 -12.23 17.18
C TYR A 8 8.02 -13.49 18.05
N ASP A 9 9.04 -14.33 18.08
CA ASP A 9 9.03 -15.57 18.85
C ASP A 9 8.92 -15.29 20.36
N ILE A 10 9.67 -14.33 20.86
CA ILE A 10 9.62 -13.92 22.27
C ILE A 10 8.25 -13.34 22.62
N ALA A 11 7.75 -12.41 21.81
CA ALA A 11 6.46 -11.78 22.05
C ALA A 11 5.31 -12.79 21.99
N ARG A 12 5.38 -13.73 21.03
CA ARG A 12 4.40 -14.80 20.88
C ARG A 12 4.32 -15.70 22.10
N LYS A 13 5.47 -15.99 22.69
CA LYS A 13 5.57 -16.88 23.85
C LYS A 13 5.09 -16.23 25.14
N PHE A 14 5.46 -14.98 25.39
CA PHE A 14 5.24 -14.32 26.68
C PHE A 14 4.13 -13.26 26.69
N PHE A 15 3.84 -12.65 25.53
CA PHE A 15 2.89 -11.54 25.43
C PHE A 15 2.00 -11.66 24.19
N PRO A 16 1.13 -12.68 24.13
CA PRO A 16 0.34 -12.93 22.90
C PRO A 16 -0.54 -11.75 22.48
N ASN A 17 -1.08 -10.97 23.42
CA ASN A 17 -1.93 -9.81 23.10
C ASN A 17 -1.09 -8.60 22.69
N ALA A 18 0.03 -8.36 23.35
CA ALA A 18 0.96 -7.27 23.02
C ALA A 18 1.58 -7.50 21.62
N LYS A 19 1.86 -8.75 21.29
CA LYS A 19 2.37 -9.15 19.98
C LYS A 19 1.49 -8.67 18.83
N ILE A 20 0.18 -8.86 18.93
CA ILE A 20 -0.75 -8.46 17.88
C ILE A 20 -0.64 -6.96 17.56
N VAL A 21 -0.51 -6.13 18.59
CA VAL A 21 -0.37 -4.67 18.43
C VAL A 21 0.94 -4.30 17.76
N LEU A 22 2.05 -4.89 18.21
CA LEU A 22 3.39 -4.62 17.65
C LEU A 22 3.50 -5.05 16.19
N ASP A 23 3.05 -6.26 15.89
CA ASP A 23 3.08 -6.79 14.53
C ASP A 23 2.23 -5.95 13.59
N ARG A 24 1.08 -5.50 14.05
CA ARG A 24 0.18 -4.66 13.26
C ARG A 24 0.87 -3.38 12.81
N PHE A 25 1.55 -2.69 13.73
CA PHE A 25 2.26 -1.45 13.40
C PHE A 25 3.33 -1.70 12.35
N HIS A 26 4.17 -2.72 12.55
CA HIS A 26 5.27 -3.01 11.64
C HIS A 26 4.79 -3.49 10.26
N ILE A 27 3.79 -4.35 10.22
CA ILE A 27 3.27 -4.89 8.96
C ILE A 27 2.68 -3.76 8.11
N VAL A 28 1.82 -2.93 8.68
CA VAL A 28 1.20 -1.80 7.98
C VAL A 28 2.27 -0.83 7.50
N GLN A 29 3.26 -0.53 8.32
CA GLN A 29 4.35 0.36 7.95
C GLN A 29 5.16 -0.17 6.77
N HIS A 30 5.48 -1.47 6.77
CA HIS A 30 6.19 -2.10 5.66
C HIS A 30 5.37 -2.09 4.36
N LEU A 31 4.09 -2.42 4.45
CA LEU A 31 3.20 -2.40 3.29
C LEU A 31 3.08 -0.98 2.71
N SER A 32 2.93 0.01 3.57
CA SER A 32 2.83 1.42 3.16
C SER A 32 4.09 1.89 2.46
N ARG A 33 5.25 1.55 3.00
CA ARG A 33 6.55 1.87 2.37
C ARG A 33 6.73 1.18 1.03
N ALA A 34 6.33 -0.08 0.92
CA ALA A 34 6.40 -0.82 -0.34
C ALA A 34 5.52 -0.18 -1.39
N MET A 35 4.29 0.19 -1.04
CA MET A 35 3.37 0.84 -1.98
C MET A 35 3.93 2.18 -2.45
N ASN A 36 4.50 2.97 -1.55
CA ASN A 36 5.13 4.24 -1.90
C ASN A 36 6.31 4.03 -2.86
N SER A 37 7.11 3.00 -2.63
CA SER A 37 8.25 2.69 -3.52
C SER A 37 7.78 2.27 -4.91
N VAL A 38 6.71 1.50 -5.01
CA VAL A 38 6.10 1.14 -6.30
C VAL A 38 5.60 2.39 -7.01
N ARG A 39 4.91 3.28 -6.30
CA ARG A 39 4.46 4.56 -6.86
C ARG A 39 5.62 5.36 -7.44
N ILE A 40 6.69 5.52 -6.69
CA ILE A 40 7.86 6.27 -7.14
C ILE A 40 8.48 5.64 -8.39
N LYS A 41 8.61 4.31 -8.41
CA LYS A 41 9.16 3.61 -9.55
C LYS A 41 8.32 3.83 -10.81
N ILE A 42 7.00 3.75 -10.68
CA ILE A 42 6.10 3.98 -11.81
C ILE A 42 6.11 5.45 -12.22
N MET A 43 6.10 6.37 -11.26
CA MET A 43 6.21 7.80 -11.52
C MET A 43 7.46 8.13 -12.34
N ASN A 44 8.58 7.52 -12.04
CA ASN A 44 9.85 7.74 -12.73
C ASN A 44 9.89 7.16 -14.14
N GLN A 45 8.91 6.38 -14.55
CA GLN A 45 8.74 5.91 -15.93
C GLN A 45 8.17 7.00 -16.84
N PHE A 46 7.56 8.03 -16.26
CA PHE A 46 7.01 9.17 -16.99
C PHE A 46 8.00 10.32 -17.02
N ASP A 47 7.89 11.16 -18.06
CA ASP A 47 8.67 12.40 -18.15
C ASP A 47 8.33 13.31 -16.96
N ARG A 48 9.34 13.96 -16.39
CA ARG A 48 9.17 14.85 -15.24
C ARG A 48 8.25 16.03 -15.51
N ARG A 49 8.08 16.41 -16.75
CA ARG A 49 7.19 17.49 -17.17
C ARG A 49 5.79 17.01 -17.48
N SER A 50 5.58 15.70 -17.50
CA SER A 50 4.28 15.12 -17.83
C SER A 50 3.26 15.35 -16.73
N HIS A 51 2.00 15.36 -17.14
CA HIS A 51 0.87 15.44 -16.21
C HIS A 51 0.87 14.24 -15.25
N GLU A 52 1.14 13.04 -15.77
CA GLU A 52 1.17 11.79 -14.99
C GLU A 52 2.20 11.85 -13.87
N TYR A 53 3.41 12.30 -14.19
CA TYR A 53 4.46 12.44 -13.18
C TYR A 53 4.06 13.41 -12.07
N LYS A 54 3.57 14.58 -12.44
CA LYS A 54 3.16 15.61 -11.49
C LYS A 54 2.01 15.16 -10.60
N ALA A 55 1.04 14.47 -11.19
CA ALA A 55 -0.12 13.96 -10.46
C ALA A 55 0.29 12.87 -9.46
N LEU A 56 1.10 11.91 -9.88
CA LEU A 56 1.59 10.84 -9.01
C LEU A 56 2.46 11.38 -7.87
N LYS A 57 3.21 12.44 -8.13
CA LYS A 57 4.02 13.09 -7.10
C LYS A 57 3.16 13.83 -6.08
N ARG A 58 2.18 14.59 -6.54
CA ARG A 58 1.35 15.44 -5.68
C ARG A 58 0.43 14.63 -4.77
N TYR A 59 -0.20 13.59 -5.30
CA TYR A 59 -1.27 12.85 -4.61
C TYR A 59 -0.80 11.52 -4.02
N TRP A 60 0.45 11.46 -3.58
CA TRP A 60 1.03 10.23 -3.03
C TRP A 60 0.27 9.68 -1.82
N LYS A 61 -0.31 10.56 -1.00
CA LYS A 61 -1.05 10.13 0.20
C LYS A 61 -2.30 9.33 -0.14
N LEU A 62 -2.96 9.64 -1.23
CA LEU A 62 -4.16 8.91 -1.65
C LEU A 62 -3.86 7.46 -1.99
N ILE A 63 -2.68 7.19 -2.53
CA ILE A 63 -2.26 5.84 -2.90
C ILE A 63 -1.92 5.01 -1.66
N GLN A 64 -1.36 5.63 -0.63
CA GLN A 64 -1.01 4.94 0.61
C GLN A 64 -2.19 4.78 1.58
N GLN A 65 -3.16 5.65 1.47
CA GLN A 65 -4.27 5.72 2.41
C GLN A 65 -5.22 4.53 2.24
N ASP A 66 -5.78 4.06 3.35
CA ASP A 66 -6.87 3.09 3.33
C ASP A 66 -8.06 3.71 2.58
N ASN A 67 -8.58 3.00 1.58
CA ASN A 67 -9.63 3.54 0.72
C ASN A 67 -10.95 3.82 1.44
N TYR A 68 -11.18 3.19 2.59
CA TYR A 68 -12.35 3.49 3.42
C TYR A 68 -12.27 4.88 4.07
N THR A 69 -11.10 5.46 4.17
CA THR A 69 -10.88 6.77 4.80
C THR A 69 -10.87 7.92 3.81
N LEU A 70 -11.06 7.65 2.52
CA LEU A 70 -11.07 8.67 1.48
C LEU A 70 -12.25 9.62 1.65
N SER A 71 -11.97 10.93 1.61
CA SER A 71 -13.03 11.96 1.70
C SER A 71 -13.92 11.94 0.46
N SER A 72 -15.22 12.05 0.68
CA SER A 72 -16.20 12.20 -0.40
C SER A 72 -16.45 13.64 -0.80
N LYS A 73 -15.78 14.59 -0.14
CA LYS A 73 -15.91 16.01 -0.45
C LYS A 73 -15.26 16.32 -1.79
N ARG A 74 -15.93 17.22 -2.53
CA ARG A 74 -15.48 17.63 -3.86
C ARG A 74 -14.81 18.99 -3.76
N PHE A 75 -13.56 19.09 -4.24
CA PHE A 75 -12.79 20.32 -4.27
C PHE A 75 -12.21 20.55 -5.66
N TYR A 76 -11.93 21.81 -5.99
CA TYR A 76 -11.20 22.14 -7.21
C TYR A 76 -9.73 21.72 -7.08
N HIS A 77 -9.25 20.98 -8.08
CA HIS A 77 -7.86 20.53 -8.16
C HIS A 77 -7.19 21.10 -9.40
N PRO A 78 -6.27 22.07 -9.25
CA PRO A 78 -5.62 22.69 -10.40
C PRO A 78 -4.87 21.69 -11.30
N THR A 79 -4.31 20.63 -10.72
CA THR A 79 -3.61 19.59 -11.47
C THR A 79 -4.51 18.96 -12.55
N PHE A 80 -5.80 18.81 -12.26
CA PHE A 80 -6.78 18.21 -13.16
C PHE A 80 -7.74 19.24 -13.76
N GLU A 81 -7.63 20.49 -13.34
CA GLU A 81 -8.51 21.58 -13.78
C GLU A 81 -10.00 21.23 -13.61
N ALA A 82 -10.35 20.57 -12.52
CA ALA A 82 -11.69 20.08 -12.26
C ALA A 82 -11.98 19.96 -10.75
N HIS A 83 -13.27 19.98 -10.43
CA HIS A 83 -13.75 19.68 -9.07
C HIS A 83 -13.88 18.17 -8.93
N LEU A 84 -13.08 17.56 -8.07
CA LEU A 84 -13.00 16.12 -7.93
C LEU A 84 -13.02 15.70 -6.47
N THR A 85 -13.58 14.51 -6.21
CA THR A 85 -13.40 13.83 -4.93
C THR A 85 -12.06 13.10 -4.91
N ASN A 86 -11.58 12.72 -3.73
CA ASN A 86 -10.34 11.96 -3.61
C ASN A 86 -10.43 10.62 -4.36
N LYS A 87 -11.59 9.98 -4.34
CA LYS A 87 -11.81 8.74 -5.08
C LYS A 87 -11.68 8.93 -6.59
N GLU A 88 -12.21 10.01 -7.11
CA GLU A 88 -12.10 10.34 -8.54
C GLU A 88 -10.64 10.61 -8.94
N ILE A 89 -9.90 11.33 -8.09
CA ILE A 89 -8.46 11.55 -8.30
C ILE A 89 -7.71 10.23 -8.30
N LEU A 90 -7.97 9.38 -7.33
CA LEU A 90 -7.34 8.07 -7.22
C LEU A 90 -7.58 7.22 -8.47
N GLU A 91 -8.81 7.20 -9.00
CA GLU A 91 -9.11 6.48 -10.23
C GLU A 91 -8.31 7.00 -11.42
N LYS A 92 -8.11 8.31 -11.50
CA LYS A 92 -7.26 8.90 -12.54
C LYS A 92 -5.80 8.46 -12.40
N LEU A 93 -5.26 8.46 -11.17
CA LEU A 93 -3.90 8.01 -10.91
C LEU A 93 -3.70 6.55 -11.29
N LEU A 94 -4.64 5.70 -10.92
CA LEU A 94 -4.57 4.26 -11.21
C LEU A 94 -4.76 3.96 -12.69
N SER A 95 -5.38 4.87 -13.44
CA SER A 95 -5.53 4.71 -14.90
C SER A 95 -4.21 4.88 -15.67
N TYR A 96 -3.19 5.47 -15.05
CA TYR A 96 -1.90 5.72 -15.71
C TYR A 96 -1.04 4.46 -15.84
N SER A 97 -1.27 3.46 -15.03
CA SER A 97 -0.48 2.24 -15.04
C SER A 97 -1.28 1.06 -14.50
N GLN A 98 -1.36 0.00 -15.27
CA GLN A 98 -2.01 -1.24 -14.82
C GLN A 98 -1.21 -1.87 -13.68
N ASP A 99 0.11 -1.78 -13.74
CA ASP A 99 1.01 -2.28 -12.69
C ASP A 99 0.75 -1.55 -11.36
N LEU A 100 0.57 -0.24 -11.41
CA LEU A 100 0.20 0.53 -10.21
C LEU A 100 -1.16 0.09 -9.66
N ARG A 101 -2.14 -0.10 -10.52
CA ARG A 101 -3.49 -0.54 -10.13
C ARG A 101 -3.43 -1.91 -9.46
N ASP A 102 -2.73 -2.85 -10.03
CA ASP A 102 -2.62 -4.22 -9.51
C ASP A 102 -1.99 -4.22 -8.11
N HIS A 103 -0.91 -3.47 -7.93
CA HIS A 103 -0.26 -3.35 -6.63
C HIS A 103 -1.11 -2.59 -5.61
N TYR A 104 -1.83 -1.57 -6.04
CA TYR A 104 -2.75 -0.84 -5.18
C TYR A 104 -3.87 -1.74 -4.68
N GLU A 105 -4.49 -2.52 -5.56
CA GLU A 105 -5.57 -3.43 -5.20
C GLU A 105 -5.08 -4.50 -4.21
N LEU A 106 -3.90 -5.06 -4.46
CA LEU A 106 -3.28 -6.02 -3.54
C LEU A 106 -3.01 -5.37 -2.18
N TYR A 107 -2.47 -4.17 -2.17
CA TYR A 107 -2.18 -3.41 -0.95
C TYR A 107 -3.46 -3.19 -0.13
N GLN A 108 -4.55 -2.78 -0.76
CA GLN A 108 -5.83 -2.56 -0.09
C GLN A 108 -6.42 -3.86 0.47
N LEU A 109 -6.32 -4.96 -0.26
CA LEU A 109 -6.77 -6.27 0.22
C LEU A 109 -5.95 -6.73 1.43
N LEU A 110 -4.65 -6.54 1.40
CA LEU A 110 -3.78 -6.90 2.53
C LEU A 110 -4.12 -6.06 3.77
N LEU A 111 -4.34 -4.77 3.60
CA LEU A 111 -4.78 -3.91 4.69
C LEU A 111 -6.12 -4.37 5.28
N PHE A 112 -7.07 -4.68 4.42
CA PHE A 112 -8.40 -5.14 4.84
C PHE A 112 -8.32 -6.43 5.67
N HIS A 113 -7.66 -7.46 5.16
CA HIS A 113 -7.56 -8.73 5.88
C HIS A 113 -6.78 -8.60 7.18
N PHE A 114 -5.78 -7.74 7.19
CA PHE A 114 -5.00 -7.49 8.38
C PHE A 114 -5.82 -6.77 9.45
N GLN A 115 -6.59 -5.75 9.08
CA GLN A 115 -7.46 -5.00 10.00
C GLN A 115 -8.59 -5.86 10.56
N GLU A 116 -9.16 -6.74 9.73
CA GLU A 116 -10.21 -7.67 10.12
C GLU A 116 -9.68 -8.91 10.85
N LYS A 117 -8.37 -8.97 11.09
CA LYS A 117 -7.70 -10.09 11.77
C LYS A 117 -7.86 -11.43 11.05
N HIS A 118 -7.95 -11.39 9.72
CA HIS A 118 -8.00 -12.57 8.87
C HIS A 118 -6.59 -13.06 8.54
N ALA A 119 -5.85 -13.55 9.54
CA ALA A 119 -4.44 -13.92 9.38
C ALA A 119 -4.25 -14.98 8.27
N ASP A 120 -5.12 -15.98 8.21
CA ASP A 120 -5.02 -17.04 7.20
C ASP A 120 -5.18 -16.48 5.79
N TYR A 121 -6.17 -15.63 5.55
CA TYR A 121 -6.38 -14.99 4.25
C TYR A 121 -5.23 -14.04 3.90
N PHE A 122 -4.70 -13.34 4.88
CA PHE A 122 -3.55 -12.45 4.68
C PHE A 122 -2.33 -13.22 4.17
N PHE A 123 -1.96 -14.29 4.85
CA PHE A 123 -0.80 -15.10 4.46
C PHE A 123 -1.02 -15.88 3.17
N GLU A 124 -2.24 -16.36 2.93
CA GLU A 124 -2.61 -17.01 1.67
C GLU A 124 -2.45 -16.06 0.50
N LEU A 125 -2.92 -14.82 0.64
CA LEU A 125 -2.79 -13.79 -0.39
C LEU A 125 -1.32 -13.47 -0.69
N ILE A 126 -0.48 -13.39 0.34
CA ILE A 126 0.97 -13.21 0.17
C ILE A 126 1.57 -14.37 -0.62
N THR A 127 1.25 -15.59 -0.24
CA THR A 127 1.78 -16.79 -0.88
C THR A 127 1.39 -16.87 -2.36
N GLU A 128 0.15 -16.56 -2.68
CA GLU A 128 -0.35 -16.56 -4.06
C GLU A 128 0.26 -15.45 -4.91
N SER A 129 0.55 -14.30 -4.32
CA SER A 129 0.96 -13.10 -5.04
C SER A 129 2.48 -12.93 -5.14
N ILE A 130 3.27 -13.64 -4.33
CA ILE A 130 4.71 -13.37 -4.17
C ILE A 130 5.48 -13.47 -5.49
N SER A 131 5.08 -14.36 -6.40
CA SER A 131 5.77 -14.55 -7.68
C SER A 131 5.44 -13.47 -8.71
N SER A 132 4.32 -12.78 -8.58
CA SER A 132 3.83 -11.82 -9.56
C SER A 132 4.01 -10.36 -9.16
N VAL A 133 4.37 -10.11 -7.89
CA VAL A 133 4.53 -8.73 -7.40
C VAL A 133 5.91 -8.18 -7.70
N ASN A 134 6.01 -6.85 -7.62
CA ASN A 134 7.27 -6.14 -7.72
C ASN A 134 8.27 -6.66 -6.67
N PRO A 135 9.59 -6.73 -6.99
CA PRO A 135 10.62 -7.15 -6.04
C PRO A 135 10.59 -6.44 -4.70
N ILE A 136 10.13 -5.20 -4.65
CA ILE A 136 9.97 -4.44 -3.42
C ILE A 136 8.98 -5.15 -2.47
N PHE A 137 7.82 -5.55 -3.00
CA PHE A 137 6.84 -6.33 -2.25
C PHE A 137 7.34 -7.73 -1.92
N GLN A 138 8.06 -8.39 -2.84
CA GLN A 138 8.64 -9.71 -2.59
C GLN A 138 9.56 -9.69 -1.37
N THR A 139 10.42 -8.68 -1.28
CA THR A 139 11.33 -8.53 -0.14
C THR A 139 10.57 -8.44 1.17
N ILE A 140 9.52 -7.66 1.20
CA ILE A 140 8.69 -7.46 2.38
C ILE A 140 7.90 -8.74 2.73
N PHE A 141 7.34 -9.40 1.73
CA PHE A 141 6.59 -10.64 1.95
C PHE A 141 7.47 -11.74 2.56
N ARG A 142 8.74 -11.79 2.20
CA ARG A 142 9.68 -12.77 2.77
C ARG A 142 9.98 -12.51 4.25
N THR A 143 9.81 -11.28 4.73
CA THR A 143 10.00 -10.97 6.14
C THR A 143 8.78 -11.29 7.00
N PHE A 144 7.64 -11.48 6.40
CA PHE A 144 6.40 -11.88 7.08
C PHE A 144 6.35 -13.40 7.23
#